data_62fb9d7060a58111c9cf4dbe6a5c1915
#
_entry.id   62fb9d7060a58111c9cf4dbe6a5c1915
#
_cell.length_a   1.000
_cell.length_b   1.000
_cell.length_c   1.000
_cell.angle_alpha   90.00
_cell.angle_beta   90.00
_cell.angle_gamma   90.00
#
_symmetry.space_group_name_H-M   'P 1'
#
loop_
_entity.id
_entity.type
_entity.pdbx_description
1 polymer ?
#
loop_
_entity_poly.entity_id
_entity_poly.type
_entity_poly.pdbx_seq_one_letter_code
_entity_poly.pdbx_strand_id
1 'polypeptide(L)'
;MLTRQQFLKLSGLGLVGTTLLGTLGCGGGGGGSAEEGLLFTSQGGSYQRAQTKAWLNPYSKKSGTTIRQDSPTDYAKIQSMVENDRVNWDVVDVGNDFGLESSADLLEPLDYSVIDKESILEGYASEYRIACMLYATVLAYNTEQIDSTPSSWVDFFDTRRFPGRRGLWKFPTGVETLEIALLGDGVPPENLYPLDVDRALDKLDTIKDRIVWWETGAQSQQQLADGEVALSSAWNGRVQTEIDAGTPVEIQWNQNLQTADYLVVPKGTAHKEEAMRLIAYCVSAQNNHRLSEFIPYAPINKESISKVDPQVASRLPTAHREVGVTYNAEWWDNNRQAVEKRFNEWVTG
;
A
#
# COMPACT_ATOMS: atom_id res chain seq x y z
N MET A 1 -32.90 -16.49 20.38
CA MET A 1 -32.82 -16.12 18.97
C MET A 1 -33.98 -15.22 18.64
N LEU A 2 -33.77 -13.93 18.50
CA LEU A 2 -34.80 -12.95 18.13
C LEU A 2 -34.90 -12.90 16.60
N THR A 3 -36.12 -13.00 16.07
CA THR A 3 -36.36 -12.98 14.64
C THR A 3 -36.28 -11.56 14.06
N ARG A 4 -35.95 -11.43 12.75
CA ARG A 4 -35.80 -10.17 12.01
C ARG A 4 -37.00 -9.18 12.18
N GLN A 5 -38.19 -9.68 12.48
CA GLN A 5 -39.39 -8.85 12.68
C GLN A 5 -39.48 -8.20 14.07
N GLN A 6 -38.73 -8.69 15.06
CA GLN A 6 -38.73 -8.11 16.42
C GLN A 6 -37.75 -6.93 16.57
N PHE A 7 -36.77 -6.80 15.68
CA PHE A 7 -35.81 -5.69 15.67
C PHE A 7 -36.40 -4.37 15.14
N LEU A 8 -37.41 -4.46 14.28
CA LEU A 8 -38.04 -3.28 13.63
C LEU A 8 -39.17 -2.60 14.44
N LYS A 9 -39.52 -3.13 15.61
CA LYS A 9 -40.61 -2.57 16.45
C LYS A 9 -40.14 -1.72 17.64
N LEU A 10 -38.82 -1.49 17.80
CA LEU A 10 -38.27 -0.72 18.93
C LEU A 10 -37.80 0.70 18.58
N SER A 11 -38.06 1.17 17.37
CA SER A 11 -37.65 2.52 16.93
C SER A 11 -38.83 3.44 16.61
N GLY A 12 -39.74 3.58 17.53
CA GLY A 12 -40.86 4.50 17.30
C GLY A 12 -41.57 4.86 18.59
N LEU A 13 -41.13 5.91 19.26
CA LEU A 13 -42.00 6.75 20.10
C LEU A 13 -41.21 7.91 20.73
N GLY A 14 -41.62 9.11 20.43
CA GLY A 14 -41.38 10.23 21.34
C GLY A 14 -40.79 11.49 20.74
N LEU A 15 -41.60 12.34 20.11
CA LEU A 15 -41.31 13.75 19.91
C LEU A 15 -42.56 14.58 19.99
N VAL A 16 -42.72 15.37 21.02
CA VAL A 16 -43.62 16.52 21.09
C VAL A 16 -42.77 17.71 21.58
N GLY A 17 -42.51 18.64 20.77
CA GLY A 17 -42.89 20.03 20.64
C GLY A 17 -42.34 21.01 21.62
N THR A 18 -41.70 22.05 21.11
CA THR A 18 -42.02 23.44 21.48
C THR A 18 -41.34 24.39 20.48
N THR A 19 -42.17 25.19 19.83
CA THR A 19 -41.81 26.37 19.05
C THR A 19 -41.48 27.54 19.95
N LEU A 20 -40.39 28.27 19.64
CA LEU A 20 -40.20 29.67 20.04
C LEU A 20 -39.58 30.44 18.86
N LEU A 21 -40.34 31.40 18.40
CA LEU A 21 -39.94 32.41 17.41
C LEU A 21 -38.93 33.36 18.05
N GLY A 22 -37.95 33.82 17.27
CA GLY A 22 -37.07 34.91 17.67
C GLY A 22 -36.10 35.35 16.58
N THR A 23 -36.54 36.32 15.77
CA THR A 23 -35.78 37.43 15.14
C THR A 23 -34.75 37.22 14.07
N LEU A 24 -35.05 37.84 12.95
CA LEU A 24 -34.23 38.11 11.76
C LEU A 24 -32.87 38.78 12.11
N GLY A 25 -31.83 38.22 11.50
CA GLY A 25 -30.53 38.84 11.30
C GLY A 25 -30.02 38.48 9.92
N CYS A 26 -30.16 39.36 8.93
CA CYS A 26 -29.51 39.27 7.65
C CYS A 26 -28.00 39.46 7.79
N GLY A 27 -27.21 38.53 7.33
CA GLY A 27 -25.78 38.65 7.16
C GLY A 27 -25.32 37.62 6.13
N GLY A 28 -25.08 38.07 4.89
CA GLY A 28 -24.69 37.23 3.79
C GLY A 28 -23.27 36.68 3.95
N GLY A 29 -23.01 35.56 3.31
CA GLY A 29 -21.71 34.94 3.18
C GLY A 29 -21.89 33.45 2.94
N GLY A 30 -22.25 33.07 1.71
CA GLY A 30 -22.19 31.67 1.28
C GLY A 30 -20.71 31.26 1.16
N GLY A 31 -20.12 30.82 2.25
CA GLY A 31 -18.90 30.06 2.26
C GLY A 31 -19.25 28.67 2.74
N GLY A 32 -19.25 27.69 1.85
CA GLY A 32 -19.15 26.30 2.29
C GLY A 32 -17.96 26.21 3.24
N SER A 33 -18.19 25.82 4.48
CA SER A 33 -17.09 25.54 5.41
C SER A 33 -16.29 24.42 4.76
N ALA A 34 -15.14 24.77 4.14
CA ALA A 34 -14.10 23.81 3.88
C ALA A 34 -13.85 23.11 5.22
N GLU A 35 -13.99 21.82 5.28
CA GLU A 35 -13.72 21.04 6.47
C GLU A 35 -12.27 21.35 6.85
N GLU A 36 -12.07 22.00 7.99
CA GLU A 36 -10.75 22.46 8.43
C GLU A 36 -9.79 21.28 8.53
N GLY A 37 -8.64 21.34 7.84
CA GLY A 37 -7.52 20.41 7.93
C GLY A 37 -7.34 19.53 6.69
N LEU A 38 -6.15 18.90 6.66
CA LEU A 38 -5.77 17.97 5.57
C LEU A 38 -6.48 16.63 5.70
N LEU A 39 -6.76 15.99 4.57
CA LEU A 39 -7.15 14.59 4.51
C LEU A 39 -6.02 13.75 3.88
N PHE A 40 -5.44 12.88 4.70
CA PHE A 40 -4.43 11.89 4.30
C PHE A 40 -5.08 10.54 4.04
N THR A 41 -4.89 9.99 2.86
CA THR A 41 -5.43 8.68 2.47
C THR A 41 -4.30 7.67 2.29
N SER A 42 -4.47 6.46 2.78
CA SER A 42 -3.48 5.39 2.69
C SER A 42 -4.13 4.00 2.65
N GLN A 43 -3.28 2.95 2.65
CA GLN A 43 -3.67 1.54 2.49
C GLN A 43 -4.28 0.89 3.74
N GLY A 44 -4.54 1.66 4.80
CA GLY A 44 -5.15 1.15 6.02
C GLY A 44 -4.28 0.19 6.87
N GLY A 45 -4.91 -0.42 7.86
CA GLY A 45 -4.32 -1.47 8.69
C GLY A 45 -3.10 -1.02 9.51
N SER A 46 -2.12 -1.92 9.72
CA SER A 46 -0.90 -1.65 10.49
C SER A 46 -0.03 -0.58 9.85
N TYR A 47 0.00 -0.51 8.53
CA TYR A 47 0.78 0.49 7.80
C TYR A 47 0.29 1.92 8.06
N GLN A 48 -1.00 2.20 7.88
CA GLN A 48 -1.52 3.54 8.16
C GLN A 48 -1.42 3.92 9.65
N ARG A 49 -1.56 2.95 10.55
CA ARG A 49 -1.28 3.19 11.99
C ARG A 49 0.19 3.55 12.23
N ALA A 50 1.12 2.95 11.50
CA ALA A 50 2.54 3.30 11.58
C ALA A 50 2.80 4.72 11.05
N GLN A 51 2.25 5.09 9.89
CA GLN A 51 2.31 6.45 9.34
C GLN A 51 1.72 7.47 10.31
N THR A 52 0.60 7.15 10.93
CA THR A 52 -0.04 8.02 11.94
C THR A 52 0.90 8.32 13.11
N LYS A 53 1.58 7.30 13.63
CA LYS A 53 2.51 7.45 14.75
C LYS A 53 3.82 8.13 14.34
N ALA A 54 4.36 7.76 13.19
CA ALA A 54 5.64 8.25 12.71
C ALA A 54 5.57 9.70 12.23
N TRP A 55 4.51 10.05 11.50
CA TRP A 55 4.45 11.29 10.74
C TRP A 55 3.24 12.17 11.08
N LEU A 56 2.01 11.62 10.97
CA LEU A 56 0.80 12.46 10.96
C LEU A 56 0.57 13.14 12.32
N ASN A 57 0.59 12.38 13.43
CA ASN A 57 0.42 12.94 14.77
C ASN A 57 1.56 13.90 15.14
N PRO A 58 2.86 13.59 14.92
CA PRO A 58 3.93 14.54 15.18
C PRO A 58 3.86 15.81 14.33
N TYR A 59 3.48 15.69 13.04
CA TYR A 59 3.28 16.85 12.19
C TYR A 59 2.13 17.72 12.68
N SER A 60 0.96 17.13 12.96
CA SER A 60 -0.20 17.84 13.49
C SER A 60 0.15 18.60 14.77
N LYS A 61 0.87 17.96 15.68
CA LYS A 61 1.34 18.61 16.93
C LYS A 61 2.31 19.78 16.67
N LYS A 62 3.17 19.65 15.65
CA LYS A 62 4.17 20.67 15.31
C LYS A 62 3.58 21.86 14.57
N SER A 63 2.70 21.61 13.61
CA SER A 63 2.13 22.62 12.71
C SER A 63 0.83 23.26 13.23
N GLY A 64 0.11 22.56 14.10
CA GLY A 64 -1.26 22.91 14.48
C GLY A 64 -2.31 22.46 13.46
N THR A 65 -1.90 21.86 12.33
CA THR A 65 -2.80 21.39 11.28
C THR A 65 -3.54 20.12 11.73
N THR A 66 -4.86 20.12 11.65
CA THR A 66 -5.65 18.89 11.82
C THR A 66 -5.46 17.98 10.62
N ILE A 67 -5.16 16.69 10.85
CA ILE A 67 -5.08 15.68 9.80
C ILE A 67 -6.16 14.63 10.02
N ARG A 68 -7.11 14.60 9.09
CA ARG A 68 -8.09 13.52 8.97
C ARG A 68 -7.51 12.40 8.14
N GLN A 69 -8.07 11.21 8.24
CA GLN A 69 -7.57 10.03 7.54
C GLN A 69 -8.70 9.28 6.85
N ASP A 70 -8.39 8.73 5.67
CA ASP A 70 -9.27 7.83 4.91
C ASP A 70 -8.48 6.58 4.46
N SER A 71 -9.17 5.50 4.15
CA SER A 71 -8.64 4.25 3.60
C SER A 71 -9.76 3.35 3.07
N PRO A 72 -9.46 2.46 2.14
CA PRO A 72 -8.19 2.32 1.43
C PRO A 72 -8.01 3.38 0.34
N THR A 73 -6.81 3.49 -0.20
CA THR A 73 -6.56 4.22 -1.44
C THR A 73 -7.33 3.57 -2.60
N ASP A 74 -7.96 4.41 -3.42
CA ASP A 74 -8.74 4.00 -4.59
C ASP A 74 -8.47 4.97 -5.75
N TYR A 75 -7.81 4.48 -6.80
CA TYR A 75 -7.42 5.29 -7.95
C TYR A 75 -8.61 5.75 -8.79
N ALA A 76 -9.67 4.93 -8.88
CA ALA A 76 -10.91 5.33 -9.56
C ALA A 76 -11.61 6.48 -8.81
N LYS A 77 -11.51 6.49 -7.48
CA LYS A 77 -12.02 7.60 -6.66
C LYS A 77 -11.20 8.87 -6.87
N ILE A 78 -9.85 8.79 -7.01
CA ILE A 78 -9.01 9.96 -7.36
C ILE A 78 -9.49 10.51 -8.71
N GLN A 79 -9.58 9.67 -9.73
CA GLN A 79 -10.05 10.07 -11.05
C GLN A 79 -11.43 10.74 -10.99
N SER A 80 -12.38 10.11 -10.32
CA SER A 80 -13.74 10.65 -10.19
C SER A 80 -13.80 12.00 -9.46
N MET A 81 -12.97 12.19 -8.43
CA MET A 81 -12.90 13.47 -7.71
C MET A 81 -12.36 14.59 -8.59
N VAL A 82 -11.29 14.32 -9.34
CA VAL A 82 -10.65 15.30 -10.23
C VAL A 82 -11.57 15.64 -11.41
N GLU A 83 -12.13 14.64 -12.10
CA GLU A 83 -13.03 14.84 -13.24
C GLU A 83 -14.32 15.62 -12.90
N ASN A 84 -14.76 15.57 -11.63
CA ASN A 84 -15.97 16.25 -11.17
C ASN A 84 -15.68 17.53 -10.37
N ASP A 85 -14.42 18.00 -10.32
CA ASP A 85 -14.00 19.18 -9.54
C ASP A 85 -14.44 19.11 -8.06
N ARG A 86 -14.37 17.92 -7.45
CA ARG A 86 -14.80 17.65 -6.06
C ARG A 86 -13.72 16.92 -5.29
N VAL A 87 -12.52 17.47 -5.28
CA VAL A 87 -11.35 16.87 -4.65
C VAL A 87 -11.39 17.15 -3.15
N ASN A 88 -11.45 16.07 -2.37
CA ASN A 88 -11.45 16.12 -0.90
C ASN A 88 -10.31 15.32 -0.27
N TRP A 89 -9.50 14.61 -1.05
CA TRP A 89 -8.24 14.03 -0.62
C TRP A 89 -7.10 15.00 -0.91
N ASP A 90 -6.19 15.21 0.05
CA ASP A 90 -5.13 16.20 -0.08
C ASP A 90 -3.75 15.56 -0.29
N VAL A 91 -3.44 14.53 0.49
CA VAL A 91 -2.25 13.70 0.31
C VAL A 91 -2.67 12.25 0.24
N VAL A 92 -2.25 11.55 -0.82
CA VAL A 92 -2.59 10.16 -1.02
C VAL A 92 -1.33 9.32 -1.10
N ASP A 93 -1.28 8.27 -0.30
CA ASP A 93 -0.28 7.21 -0.38
C ASP A 93 -0.73 6.21 -1.44
N VAL A 94 0.09 6.05 -2.47
CA VAL A 94 -0.18 5.22 -3.64
C VAL A 94 0.93 4.20 -3.85
N GLY A 95 0.61 3.08 -4.48
CA GLY A 95 1.59 2.08 -4.87
C GLY A 95 2.54 2.54 -5.98
N ASN A 96 3.47 1.68 -6.32
CA ASN A 96 4.45 1.89 -7.38
C ASN A 96 3.84 2.04 -8.77
N ASP A 97 2.60 1.67 -8.91
CA ASP A 97 1.84 1.59 -10.15
C ASP A 97 1.00 2.85 -10.46
N PHE A 98 1.08 3.90 -9.64
CA PHE A 98 0.36 5.16 -9.83
C PHE A 98 1.28 6.38 -9.69
N GLY A 99 0.85 7.52 -10.26
CA GLY A 99 1.62 8.77 -10.22
C GLY A 99 2.75 8.85 -11.24
N LEU A 100 2.73 8.00 -12.26
CA LEU A 100 3.56 8.07 -13.45
C LEU A 100 2.93 8.99 -14.50
N GLU A 101 3.51 9.05 -15.70
CA GLU A 101 3.04 9.92 -16.78
C GLU A 101 1.57 9.66 -17.14
N SER A 102 1.14 8.41 -17.10
CA SER A 102 -0.26 8.01 -17.34
C SER A 102 -1.27 8.62 -16.35
N SER A 103 -0.80 9.10 -15.20
CA SER A 103 -1.63 9.71 -14.15
C SER A 103 -1.44 11.22 -14.02
N ALA A 104 -0.63 11.85 -14.89
CA ALA A 104 -0.24 13.27 -14.79
C ALA A 104 -1.44 14.21 -14.74
N ASP A 105 -2.48 13.95 -15.54
CA ASP A 105 -3.69 14.78 -15.60
C ASP A 105 -4.51 14.78 -14.28
N LEU A 106 -4.28 13.81 -13.41
CA LEU A 106 -4.99 13.63 -12.15
C LEU A 106 -4.27 14.24 -10.94
N LEU A 107 -3.03 14.72 -11.13
CA LEU A 107 -2.14 15.08 -10.03
C LEU A 107 -1.63 16.52 -10.14
N GLU A 108 -1.33 17.12 -8.98
CA GLU A 108 -0.56 18.35 -8.89
C GLU A 108 0.93 18.05 -9.00
N PRO A 109 1.71 18.84 -9.78
CA PRO A 109 3.16 18.77 -9.72
C PRO A 109 3.64 19.04 -8.29
N LEU A 110 4.61 18.24 -7.82
CA LEU A 110 5.22 18.41 -6.51
C LEU A 110 6.10 19.67 -6.46
N ASP A 111 6.01 20.41 -5.37
CA ASP A 111 6.81 21.62 -5.17
C ASP A 111 8.18 21.27 -4.57
N TYR A 112 9.17 21.09 -5.42
CA TYR A 112 10.56 20.83 -5.03
C TYR A 112 11.32 22.06 -4.50
N SER A 113 10.67 23.21 -4.38
CA SER A 113 11.21 24.29 -3.57
C SER A 113 10.95 24.08 -2.06
N VAL A 114 9.97 23.25 -1.72
CA VAL A 114 9.58 22.87 -0.36
C VAL A 114 10.05 21.46 0.00
N ILE A 115 10.00 20.54 -0.98
CA ILE A 115 10.39 19.14 -0.82
C ILE A 115 11.83 18.97 -1.30
N ASP A 116 12.72 18.50 -0.43
CA ASP A 116 14.12 18.24 -0.77
C ASP A 116 14.28 16.93 -1.58
N LYS A 117 14.14 17.05 -2.91
CA LYS A 117 14.27 15.93 -3.84
C LYS A 117 15.66 15.29 -3.82
N GLU A 118 16.72 16.08 -3.64
CA GLU A 118 18.10 15.60 -3.71
C GLU A 118 18.46 14.68 -2.54
N SER A 119 17.74 14.80 -1.42
CA SER A 119 17.90 13.91 -0.27
C SER A 119 17.31 12.50 -0.49
N ILE A 120 16.51 12.31 -1.53
CA ILE A 120 15.83 11.04 -1.84
C ILE A 120 16.73 10.14 -2.68
N LEU A 121 16.62 8.82 -2.52
CA LEU A 121 17.30 7.86 -3.36
C LEU A 121 16.97 8.09 -4.84
N GLU A 122 17.96 7.92 -5.70
CA GLU A 122 17.82 8.12 -7.14
C GLU A 122 16.72 7.20 -7.73
N GLY A 123 15.89 7.75 -8.64
CA GLY A 123 14.78 7.04 -9.27
C GLY A 123 13.47 7.05 -8.48
N TYR A 124 13.46 7.54 -7.24
CA TYR A 124 12.29 7.50 -6.37
C TYR A 124 11.55 8.83 -6.19
N ALA A 125 11.83 9.82 -7.03
CA ALA A 125 11.10 11.09 -7.09
C ALA A 125 10.95 11.55 -8.54
N SER A 126 9.73 11.90 -8.94
CA SER A 126 9.38 12.43 -10.26
C SER A 126 8.56 13.71 -10.12
N GLU A 127 8.02 14.23 -11.22
CA GLU A 127 7.23 15.46 -11.20
C GLU A 127 5.99 15.36 -10.29
N TYR A 128 5.29 14.22 -10.31
CA TYR A 128 3.98 14.07 -9.66
C TYR A 128 4.00 13.19 -8.41
N ARG A 129 5.09 12.46 -8.15
CA ARG A 129 5.17 11.56 -7.00
C ARG A 129 6.56 11.53 -6.37
N ILE A 130 6.59 11.27 -5.06
CA ILE A 130 7.82 11.04 -4.32
C ILE A 130 7.64 9.82 -3.41
N ALA A 131 8.58 8.89 -3.45
CA ALA A 131 8.52 7.74 -2.57
C ALA A 131 8.60 8.17 -1.09
N CYS A 132 7.86 7.50 -0.24
CA CYS A 132 7.88 7.74 1.20
C CYS A 132 8.56 6.61 1.98
N MET A 133 8.62 5.41 1.41
CA MET A 133 9.30 4.26 2.01
C MET A 133 9.58 3.19 0.95
N LEU A 134 10.47 2.23 1.30
CA LEU A 134 10.69 1.01 0.54
C LEU A 134 10.14 -0.19 1.30
N TYR A 135 9.51 -1.11 0.58
CA TYR A 135 9.08 -2.40 1.07
C TYR A 135 9.47 -3.51 0.09
N ALA A 136 9.21 -4.74 0.45
CA ALA A 136 9.38 -5.88 -0.43
C ALA A 136 8.19 -6.82 -0.35
N THR A 137 7.80 -7.36 -1.50
CA THR A 137 7.01 -8.58 -1.56
C THR A 137 7.95 -9.77 -1.34
N VAL A 138 7.64 -10.56 -0.34
CA VAL A 138 8.45 -11.69 0.11
C VAL A 138 7.65 -12.98 0.05
N LEU A 139 8.36 -14.11 0.00
CA LEU A 139 7.77 -15.41 0.24
C LEU A 139 7.66 -15.60 1.75
N ALA A 140 6.43 -15.60 2.26
CA ALA A 140 6.12 -15.91 3.65
C ALA A 140 5.56 -17.34 3.77
N TYR A 141 5.84 -18.00 4.88
CA TYR A 141 5.37 -19.38 5.10
C TYR A 141 5.02 -19.63 6.57
N ASN A 142 4.04 -20.52 6.78
CA ASN A 142 3.64 -20.95 8.11
C ASN A 142 4.51 -22.12 8.56
N THR A 143 5.25 -21.96 9.67
CA THR A 143 6.24 -22.93 10.17
C THR A 143 5.62 -24.15 10.82
N GLU A 144 4.32 -24.15 11.13
CA GLU A 144 3.60 -25.34 11.61
C GLU A 144 3.11 -26.23 10.46
N GLN A 145 3.04 -25.69 9.23
CA GLN A 145 2.60 -26.44 8.05
C GLN A 145 3.74 -26.87 7.14
N ILE A 146 4.90 -26.25 7.30
CA ILE A 146 6.07 -26.46 6.43
C ILE A 146 7.26 -26.94 7.26
N ASP A 147 7.69 -28.18 7.04
CA ASP A 147 8.77 -28.84 7.79
C ASP A 147 10.18 -28.35 7.38
N SER A 148 10.32 -27.71 6.22
CA SER A 148 11.61 -27.22 5.71
C SER A 148 11.49 -25.84 5.11
N THR A 149 12.47 -24.96 5.35
CA THR A 149 12.49 -23.60 4.81
C THR A 149 12.47 -23.62 3.28
N PRO A 150 11.48 -22.97 2.61
CA PRO A 150 11.51 -22.78 1.16
C PRO A 150 12.68 -21.86 0.79
N SER A 151 13.32 -22.06 -0.36
CA SER A 151 14.54 -21.36 -0.75
C SER A 151 14.32 -20.25 -1.79
N SER A 152 13.22 -20.32 -2.55
CA SER A 152 12.91 -19.37 -3.62
C SER A 152 11.46 -19.53 -4.09
N TRP A 153 11.05 -18.70 -5.05
CA TRP A 153 9.73 -18.84 -5.68
C TRP A 153 9.54 -20.17 -6.42
N VAL A 154 10.60 -20.86 -6.84
CA VAL A 154 10.48 -22.22 -7.38
C VAL A 154 9.82 -23.16 -6.37
N ASP A 155 10.22 -23.07 -5.10
CA ASP A 155 9.64 -23.86 -4.01
C ASP A 155 8.18 -23.48 -3.73
N PHE A 156 7.79 -22.23 -3.96
CA PHE A 156 6.39 -21.80 -3.84
C PHE A 156 5.46 -22.57 -4.78
N PHE A 157 5.94 -22.94 -5.98
CA PHE A 157 5.18 -23.72 -6.96
C PHE A 157 5.34 -25.24 -6.80
N ASP A 158 6.29 -25.71 -6.01
CA ASP A 158 6.44 -27.16 -5.72
C ASP A 158 5.46 -27.62 -4.62
N THR A 159 4.25 -27.96 -5.04
CA THR A 159 3.18 -28.41 -4.14
C THR A 159 3.35 -29.85 -3.62
N ARG A 160 4.37 -30.58 -4.10
CA ARG A 160 4.72 -31.91 -3.62
C ARG A 160 5.66 -31.83 -2.43
N ARG A 161 6.70 -31.01 -2.54
CA ARG A 161 7.67 -30.74 -1.47
C ARG A 161 7.08 -29.85 -0.37
N PHE A 162 6.32 -28.86 -0.78
CA PHE A 162 5.65 -27.90 0.13
C PHE A 162 4.13 -28.01 -0.06
N PRO A 163 3.46 -28.91 0.67
CA PRO A 163 2.02 -29.09 0.55
C PRO A 163 1.23 -27.87 1.07
N GLY A 164 -0.07 -27.82 0.81
CA GLY A 164 -0.97 -26.77 1.28
C GLY A 164 -1.35 -25.74 0.21
N ARG A 165 -2.12 -24.74 0.62
CA ARG A 165 -2.62 -23.67 -0.27
C ARG A 165 -1.61 -22.51 -0.38
N ARG A 166 -1.81 -21.66 -1.41
CA ARG A 166 -0.93 -20.54 -1.76
C ARG A 166 -1.68 -19.24 -1.69
N GLY A 167 -1.23 -18.30 -0.86
CA GLY A 167 -1.72 -16.93 -0.86
C GLY A 167 -1.09 -16.12 -1.99
N LEU A 168 -1.90 -15.54 -2.87
CA LEU A 168 -1.46 -14.63 -3.92
C LEU A 168 -2.35 -13.40 -4.01
N TRP A 169 -1.77 -12.29 -4.43
CA TRP A 169 -2.48 -11.06 -4.73
C TRP A 169 -3.38 -11.24 -5.94
N LYS A 170 -4.64 -10.77 -5.82
CA LYS A 170 -5.69 -11.00 -6.80
C LYS A 170 -5.53 -10.21 -8.10
N PHE A 171 -4.76 -9.15 -8.07
CA PHE A 171 -4.60 -8.27 -9.21
C PHE A 171 -3.23 -8.45 -9.86
N PRO A 172 -3.06 -8.17 -11.15
CA PRO A 172 -1.77 -8.35 -11.82
C PRO A 172 -0.75 -7.29 -11.43
N THR A 173 -1.20 -6.11 -10.99
CA THR A 173 -0.38 -4.98 -10.56
C THR A 173 -0.32 -4.86 -9.04
N GLY A 174 0.71 -4.21 -8.53
CA GLY A 174 0.83 -3.86 -7.10
C GLY A 174 1.49 -4.87 -6.19
N VAL A 175 1.58 -6.16 -6.54
CA VAL A 175 2.28 -7.22 -5.78
C VAL A 175 2.85 -8.29 -6.72
N GLU A 176 3.45 -7.91 -7.77
CA GLU A 176 4.36 -8.69 -8.63
C GLU A 176 3.97 -10.17 -8.85
N THR A 177 2.65 -10.49 -8.93
CA THR A 177 2.16 -11.88 -9.07
C THR A 177 2.69 -12.56 -10.34
N LEU A 178 2.83 -11.82 -11.44
CA LEU A 178 3.37 -12.37 -12.69
C LEU A 178 4.89 -12.55 -12.63
N GLU A 179 5.60 -11.64 -11.98
CA GLU A 179 7.04 -11.77 -11.69
C GLU A 179 7.32 -13.00 -10.82
N ILE A 180 6.50 -13.19 -9.77
CA ILE A 180 6.58 -14.36 -8.89
C ILE A 180 6.39 -15.65 -9.69
N ALA A 181 5.45 -15.66 -10.62
CA ALA A 181 5.21 -16.82 -11.49
C ALA A 181 6.40 -17.12 -12.40
N LEU A 182 6.99 -16.10 -13.03
CA LEU A 182 8.17 -16.25 -13.87
C LEU A 182 9.41 -16.70 -13.07
N LEU A 183 9.65 -16.11 -11.90
CA LEU A 183 10.71 -16.56 -10.99
C LEU A 183 10.49 -18.01 -10.55
N GLY A 184 9.24 -18.36 -10.25
CA GLY A 184 8.81 -19.72 -9.93
C GLY A 184 8.97 -20.71 -11.09
N ASP A 185 8.95 -20.23 -12.33
CA ASP A 185 9.25 -21.02 -13.53
C ASP A 185 10.74 -21.02 -13.91
N GLY A 186 11.59 -20.47 -13.05
CA GLY A 186 13.05 -20.46 -13.19
C GLY A 186 13.59 -19.37 -14.12
N VAL A 187 12.82 -18.34 -14.45
CA VAL A 187 13.34 -17.17 -15.17
C VAL A 187 14.31 -16.43 -14.26
N PRO A 188 15.57 -16.19 -14.69
CA PRO A 188 16.53 -15.42 -13.91
C PRO A 188 16.02 -13.98 -13.68
N PRO A 189 16.28 -13.37 -12.50
CA PRO A 189 15.85 -12.00 -12.18
C PRO A 189 16.20 -10.95 -13.23
N GLU A 190 17.39 -11.05 -13.82
CA GLU A 190 17.87 -10.13 -14.85
C GLU A 190 17.15 -10.28 -16.21
N ASN A 191 16.38 -11.34 -16.41
CA ASN A 191 15.64 -11.64 -17.63
C ASN A 191 14.11 -11.52 -17.45
N LEU A 192 13.62 -10.97 -16.35
CA LEU A 192 12.19 -10.88 -16.09
C LEU A 192 11.47 -9.95 -17.07
N TYR A 193 12.08 -8.84 -17.43
CA TYR A 193 11.44 -7.85 -18.30
C TYR A 193 12.05 -7.83 -19.71
N PRO A 194 11.19 -7.72 -20.76
CA PRO A 194 9.72 -7.61 -20.70
C PRO A 194 9.08 -8.89 -20.18
N LEU A 195 7.99 -8.76 -19.36
CA LEU A 195 7.31 -9.94 -18.82
C LEU A 195 6.70 -10.80 -19.93
N ASP A 196 6.97 -12.09 -19.90
CA ASP A 196 6.25 -13.10 -20.69
C ASP A 196 4.95 -13.47 -19.94
N VAL A 197 3.90 -12.69 -20.23
CA VAL A 197 2.61 -12.81 -19.52
C VAL A 197 1.97 -14.18 -19.71
N ASP A 198 2.02 -14.73 -20.91
CA ASP A 198 1.42 -16.04 -21.17
C ASP A 198 2.15 -17.15 -20.40
N ARG A 199 3.47 -17.14 -20.39
CA ARG A 199 4.29 -18.06 -19.59
C ARG A 199 4.02 -17.93 -18.08
N ALA A 200 3.83 -16.70 -17.58
CA ALA A 200 3.48 -16.46 -16.18
C ALA A 200 2.11 -17.08 -15.84
N LEU A 201 1.11 -16.91 -16.71
CA LEU A 201 -0.22 -17.48 -16.55
C LEU A 201 -0.21 -19.01 -16.63
N ASP A 202 0.54 -19.59 -17.56
CA ASP A 202 0.74 -21.04 -17.65
C ASP A 202 1.37 -21.60 -16.37
N LYS A 203 2.28 -20.85 -15.76
CA LYS A 203 2.87 -21.23 -14.47
C LYS A 203 1.85 -21.18 -13.34
N LEU A 204 1.03 -20.15 -13.28
CA LEU A 204 -0.05 -20.00 -12.28
C LEU A 204 -1.09 -21.13 -12.43
N ASP A 205 -1.37 -21.58 -13.66
CA ASP A 205 -2.28 -22.71 -13.90
C ASP A 205 -1.83 -23.99 -13.18
N THR A 206 -0.54 -24.19 -12.99
CA THR A 206 -0.01 -25.38 -12.28
C THR A 206 -0.46 -25.48 -10.82
N ILE A 207 -0.93 -24.37 -10.24
CA ILE A 207 -1.39 -24.29 -8.84
C ILE A 207 -2.77 -23.61 -8.70
N LYS A 208 -3.49 -23.36 -9.80
CA LYS A 208 -4.73 -22.54 -9.84
C LYS A 208 -5.77 -23.00 -8.80
N ASP A 209 -5.95 -24.30 -8.62
CA ASP A 209 -6.86 -24.90 -7.64
C ASP A 209 -6.42 -24.75 -6.17
N ARG A 210 -5.19 -24.32 -5.93
CA ARG A 210 -4.61 -24.14 -4.59
C ARG A 210 -4.46 -22.67 -4.21
N ILE A 211 -4.74 -21.74 -5.11
CA ILE A 211 -4.61 -20.30 -4.83
C ILE A 211 -5.73 -19.82 -3.93
N VAL A 212 -5.35 -19.06 -2.93
CA VAL A 212 -6.24 -18.24 -2.09
C VAL A 212 -5.88 -16.80 -2.36
N TRP A 213 -6.79 -16.10 -3.02
CA TRP A 213 -6.57 -14.71 -3.37
C TRP A 213 -6.71 -13.79 -2.16
N TRP A 214 -5.86 -12.79 -2.06
CA TRP A 214 -6.00 -11.71 -1.11
C TRP A 214 -6.00 -10.35 -1.85
N GLU A 215 -6.74 -9.40 -1.28
CA GLU A 215 -6.99 -8.07 -1.85
C GLU A 215 -6.51 -6.96 -0.91
N THR A 216 -6.09 -7.30 0.30
CA THR A 216 -5.54 -6.36 1.29
C THR A 216 -4.42 -7.01 2.08
N GLY A 217 -3.42 -6.22 2.52
CA GLY A 217 -2.36 -6.75 3.37
C GLY A 217 -2.85 -7.34 4.70
N ALA A 218 -4.02 -6.94 5.19
CA ALA A 218 -4.63 -7.56 6.36
C ALA A 218 -5.15 -8.97 6.06
N GLN A 219 -5.67 -9.21 4.85
CA GLN A 219 -6.09 -10.56 4.44
C GLN A 219 -4.90 -11.51 4.32
N SER A 220 -3.78 -11.08 3.70
CA SER A 220 -2.58 -11.94 3.61
C SER A 220 -2.03 -12.31 4.99
N GLN A 221 -2.03 -11.35 5.95
CA GLN A 221 -1.65 -11.63 7.35
C GLN A 221 -2.57 -12.69 7.97
N GLN A 222 -3.89 -12.49 7.87
CA GLN A 222 -4.87 -13.38 8.46
C GLN A 222 -4.81 -14.79 7.89
N GLN A 223 -4.70 -14.92 6.55
CA GLN A 223 -4.59 -16.22 5.87
C GLN A 223 -3.37 -17.03 6.34
N LEU A 224 -2.22 -16.35 6.53
CA LEU A 224 -1.01 -16.98 7.06
C LEU A 224 -1.15 -17.34 8.55
N ALA A 225 -1.67 -16.43 9.36
CA ALA A 225 -1.82 -16.62 10.81
C ALA A 225 -2.80 -17.75 11.15
N ASP A 226 -3.92 -17.82 10.44
CA ASP A 226 -4.94 -18.87 10.62
C ASP A 226 -4.55 -20.21 9.97
N GLY A 227 -3.42 -20.25 9.24
CA GLY A 227 -2.99 -21.45 8.52
C GLY A 227 -3.91 -21.80 7.35
N GLU A 228 -4.68 -20.85 6.81
CA GLU A 228 -5.45 -21.04 5.59
C GLU A 228 -4.55 -21.30 4.40
N VAL A 229 -3.38 -20.66 4.37
CA VAL A 229 -2.32 -20.87 3.38
C VAL A 229 -1.03 -21.31 4.05
N ALA A 230 -0.32 -22.23 3.41
CA ALA A 230 0.99 -22.68 3.88
C ALA A 230 2.12 -21.74 3.45
N LEU A 231 2.04 -21.20 2.24
CA LEU A 231 2.96 -20.20 1.68
C LEU A 231 2.14 -19.06 1.08
N SER A 232 2.66 -17.84 1.16
CA SER A 232 2.02 -16.65 0.57
C SER A 232 3.05 -15.69 0.00
N SER A 233 2.72 -15.02 -1.10
CA SER A 233 3.29 -13.70 -1.33
C SER A 233 2.74 -12.74 -0.29
N ALA A 234 3.56 -11.89 0.29
CA ALA A 234 3.10 -10.92 1.27
C ALA A 234 4.10 -9.75 1.42
N TRP A 235 3.65 -8.62 1.91
CA TRP A 235 4.54 -7.51 2.21
C TRP A 235 5.31 -7.74 3.50
N ASN A 236 6.64 -7.59 3.44
CA ASN A 236 7.55 -7.92 4.53
C ASN A 236 7.15 -7.31 5.88
N GLY A 237 6.74 -6.05 5.91
CA GLY A 237 6.34 -5.40 7.16
C GLY A 237 5.07 -5.97 7.79
N ARG A 238 4.15 -6.50 6.95
CA ARG A 238 2.95 -7.16 7.43
C ARG A 238 3.28 -8.51 8.07
N VAL A 239 4.13 -9.30 7.41
CA VAL A 239 4.59 -10.59 7.93
C VAL A 239 5.40 -10.41 9.22
N GLN A 240 6.29 -9.41 9.26
CA GLN A 240 7.06 -9.13 10.46
C GLN A 240 6.18 -8.75 11.66
N THR A 241 5.05 -8.07 11.42
CA THR A 241 4.09 -7.79 12.51
C THR A 241 3.53 -9.07 13.12
N GLU A 242 3.30 -10.10 12.30
CA GLU A 242 2.85 -11.42 12.79
C GLU A 242 3.97 -12.17 13.53
N ILE A 243 5.20 -12.12 13.01
CA ILE A 243 6.38 -12.70 13.69
C ILE A 243 6.57 -12.08 15.08
N ASP A 244 6.50 -10.74 15.17
CA ASP A 244 6.63 -10.01 16.43
C ASP A 244 5.47 -10.28 17.41
N ALA A 245 4.32 -10.68 16.90
CA ALA A 245 3.17 -11.14 17.71
C ALA A 245 3.30 -12.61 18.17
N GLY A 246 4.31 -13.34 17.71
CA GLY A 246 4.55 -14.75 18.04
C GLY A 246 3.77 -15.72 17.16
N THR A 247 3.21 -15.28 16.06
CA THR A 247 2.56 -16.14 15.06
C THR A 247 3.63 -17.04 14.42
N PRO A 248 3.36 -18.34 14.16
CA PRO A 248 4.33 -19.28 13.60
C PRO A 248 4.51 -19.07 12.09
N VAL A 249 5.01 -17.92 11.70
CA VAL A 249 5.30 -17.54 10.32
C VAL A 249 6.72 -17.01 10.18
N GLU A 250 7.32 -17.21 9.01
CA GLU A 250 8.65 -16.73 8.69
C GLU A 250 8.72 -16.13 7.27
N ILE A 251 9.81 -15.40 7.01
CA ILE A 251 10.10 -14.77 5.72
C ILE A 251 11.29 -15.47 5.06
N GLN A 252 11.12 -15.83 3.78
CA GLN A 252 12.21 -16.14 2.88
C GLN A 252 12.51 -14.91 2.02
N TRP A 253 13.73 -14.37 2.11
CA TRP A 253 14.15 -13.13 1.46
C TRP A 253 14.73 -13.31 0.05
N ASN A 254 15.14 -14.54 -0.33
CA ASN A 254 15.69 -14.76 -1.67
C ASN A 254 14.67 -14.42 -2.76
N GLN A 255 15.11 -13.62 -3.74
CA GLN A 255 14.27 -13.09 -4.82
C GLN A 255 13.09 -12.23 -4.31
N ASN A 256 13.28 -11.51 -3.18
CA ASN A 256 12.28 -10.54 -2.73
C ASN A 256 12.12 -9.43 -3.79
N LEU A 257 10.88 -9.02 -4.05
CA LEU A 257 10.60 -7.99 -5.05
C LEU A 257 10.49 -6.64 -4.36
N GLN A 258 11.47 -5.77 -4.62
CA GLN A 258 11.61 -4.48 -3.94
C GLN A 258 10.90 -3.38 -4.69
N THR A 259 10.11 -2.61 -3.96
CA THR A 259 9.32 -1.51 -4.48
C THR A 259 9.12 -0.42 -3.42
N ALA A 260 8.36 0.63 -3.77
CA ALA A 260 8.09 1.76 -2.89
C ALA A 260 6.62 2.15 -2.94
N ASP A 261 6.11 2.72 -1.85
CA ASP A 261 4.92 3.54 -1.90
C ASP A 261 5.30 5.01 -2.03
N TYR A 262 4.41 5.76 -2.67
CA TYR A 262 4.62 7.14 -3.05
C TYR A 262 3.54 8.04 -2.47
N LEU A 263 3.90 9.28 -2.20
CA LEU A 263 2.95 10.33 -1.87
C LEU A 263 2.68 11.18 -3.10
N VAL A 264 1.40 11.41 -3.35
CA VAL A 264 0.89 12.24 -4.44
C VAL A 264 -0.13 13.25 -3.90
N VAL A 265 -0.39 14.29 -4.68
CA VAL A 265 -1.38 15.33 -4.38
C VAL A 265 -2.39 15.34 -5.51
N PRO A 266 -3.67 15.01 -5.29
CA PRO A 266 -4.70 15.07 -6.31
C PRO A 266 -4.90 16.49 -6.83
N LYS A 267 -5.05 16.63 -8.15
CA LYS A 267 -5.23 17.92 -8.83
C LYS A 267 -6.53 18.59 -8.39
N GLY A 268 -6.44 19.85 -8.02
CA GLY A 268 -7.61 20.64 -7.60
C GLY A 268 -7.90 20.56 -6.11
N THR A 269 -7.03 19.96 -5.29
CA THR A 269 -7.14 20.07 -3.83
C THR A 269 -7.10 21.53 -3.35
N ALA A 270 -7.94 21.86 -2.38
CA ALA A 270 -7.95 23.19 -1.77
C ALA A 270 -6.74 23.45 -0.85
N HIS A 271 -5.98 22.41 -0.49
CA HIS A 271 -4.91 22.46 0.52
C HIS A 271 -3.52 22.15 -0.05
N LYS A 272 -3.26 22.47 -1.33
CA LYS A 272 -2.04 22.10 -2.06
C LYS A 272 -0.75 22.46 -1.31
N GLU A 273 -0.61 23.70 -0.83
CA GLU A 273 0.60 24.13 -0.12
C GLU A 273 0.83 23.36 1.19
N GLU A 274 -0.25 23.06 1.91
CA GLU A 274 -0.20 22.32 3.17
C GLU A 274 0.14 20.84 2.92
N ALA A 275 -0.39 20.26 1.85
CA ALA A 275 -0.05 18.92 1.36
C ALA A 275 1.46 18.81 1.05
N MET A 276 2.03 19.79 0.34
CA MET A 276 3.47 19.83 0.04
C MET A 276 4.32 19.89 1.33
N ARG A 277 3.89 20.69 2.32
CA ARG A 277 4.58 20.76 3.63
C ARG A 277 4.50 19.43 4.40
N LEU A 278 3.36 18.75 4.36
CA LEU A 278 3.24 17.43 4.99
C LEU A 278 4.14 16.41 4.30
N ILE A 279 4.16 16.37 2.96
CA ILE A 279 5.04 15.48 2.19
C ILE A 279 6.50 15.76 2.56
N ALA A 280 6.94 17.03 2.52
CA ALA A 280 8.30 17.42 2.89
C ALA A 280 8.66 16.94 4.31
N TYR A 281 7.73 17.03 5.26
CA TYR A 281 7.93 16.52 6.61
C TYR A 281 8.12 14.99 6.63
N CYS A 282 7.26 14.24 5.95
CA CYS A 282 7.30 12.78 5.91
C CYS A 282 8.62 12.23 5.34
N VAL A 283 9.11 12.85 4.26
CA VAL A 283 10.31 12.37 3.54
C VAL A 283 11.62 13.02 4.03
N SER A 284 11.55 13.93 5.01
CA SER A 284 12.76 14.61 5.52
C SER A 284 13.71 13.66 6.24
N ALA A 285 15.00 14.00 6.22
CA ALA A 285 16.06 13.25 6.92
C ALA A 285 15.78 13.02 8.42
N GLN A 286 15.01 13.90 9.06
CA GLN A 286 14.70 13.83 10.50
C GLN A 286 13.50 12.93 10.81
N ASN A 287 12.61 12.69 9.85
CA ASN A 287 11.34 12.03 10.13
C ASN A 287 11.12 10.74 9.34
N ASN A 288 11.76 10.58 8.17
CA ASN A 288 11.47 9.46 7.29
C ASN A 288 11.78 8.10 7.93
N HIS A 289 12.92 7.97 8.66
CA HIS A 289 13.28 6.73 9.37
C HIS A 289 12.30 6.33 10.47
N ARG A 290 11.50 7.28 10.99
CA ARG A 290 10.58 7.00 12.11
C ARG A 290 9.49 6.00 11.77
N LEU A 291 9.17 5.82 10.47
CA LEU A 291 8.24 4.78 10.04
C LEU A 291 8.75 3.40 10.42
N SER A 292 10.07 3.16 10.26
CA SER A 292 10.71 1.88 10.57
C SER A 292 10.64 1.49 12.06
N GLU A 293 10.36 2.45 12.96
CA GLU A 293 10.14 2.17 14.38
C GLU A 293 8.80 1.44 14.66
N PHE A 294 7.85 1.50 13.72
CA PHE A 294 6.49 0.98 13.88
C PHE A 294 6.13 -0.13 12.91
N ILE A 295 6.81 -0.18 11.77
CA ILE A 295 6.68 -1.22 10.76
C ILE A 295 8.00 -1.30 9.99
N PRO A 296 8.58 -2.49 9.74
CA PRO A 296 9.89 -2.62 9.12
C PRO A 296 9.85 -2.37 7.60
N TYR A 297 9.55 -1.14 7.24
CA TYR A 297 9.74 -0.56 5.92
C TYR A 297 10.92 0.39 5.94
N ALA A 298 11.72 0.38 4.87
CA ALA A 298 12.96 1.13 4.84
C ALA A 298 12.71 2.61 4.47
N PRO A 299 13.48 3.55 5.06
CA PRO A 299 13.41 4.95 4.65
C PRO A 299 13.95 5.14 3.24
N ILE A 300 13.40 6.13 2.55
CA ILE A 300 13.79 6.54 1.20
C ILE A 300 14.79 7.70 1.21
N ASN A 301 14.88 8.44 2.30
CA ASN A 301 15.80 9.55 2.44
C ASN A 301 17.21 9.01 2.78
N LYS A 302 18.21 9.42 2.00
CA LYS A 302 19.61 8.95 2.11
C LYS A 302 20.18 9.08 3.51
N GLU A 303 19.91 10.21 4.20
CA GLU A 303 20.40 10.46 5.54
C GLU A 303 19.61 9.73 6.64
N SER A 304 18.34 9.39 6.37
CA SER A 304 17.49 8.65 7.29
C SER A 304 17.90 7.18 7.43
N ILE A 305 18.51 6.60 6.41
CA ILE A 305 18.91 5.18 6.40
C ILE A 305 19.84 4.89 7.59
N SER A 306 20.81 5.76 7.86
CA SER A 306 21.76 5.60 8.97
C SER A 306 21.16 5.82 10.37
N LYS A 307 19.92 6.33 10.45
CA LYS A 307 19.21 6.62 11.71
C LYS A 307 18.31 5.47 12.17
N VAL A 308 18.13 4.46 11.33
CA VAL A 308 17.33 3.28 11.69
C VAL A 308 18.09 2.47 12.73
N ASP A 309 17.36 1.99 13.75
CA ASP A 309 17.90 1.08 14.75
C ASP A 309 18.55 -0.14 14.07
N PRO A 310 19.79 -0.54 14.42
CA PRO A 310 20.45 -1.68 13.78
C PRO A 310 19.67 -3.00 13.85
N GLN A 311 18.90 -3.23 14.91
CA GLN A 311 18.07 -4.43 15.04
C GLN A 311 16.89 -4.40 14.04
N VAL A 312 16.31 -3.22 13.81
CA VAL A 312 15.28 -3.03 12.80
C VAL A 312 15.88 -3.09 11.40
N ALA A 313 17.04 -2.49 11.19
CA ALA A 313 17.71 -2.43 9.89
C ALA A 313 17.91 -3.81 9.26
N SER A 314 18.21 -4.86 10.07
CA SER A 314 18.36 -6.23 9.58
C SER A 314 17.08 -6.86 8.98
N ARG A 315 15.92 -6.29 9.30
CA ARG A 315 14.58 -6.74 8.85
C ARG A 315 14.02 -5.92 7.70
N LEU A 316 14.80 -4.95 7.20
CA LEU A 316 14.40 -4.07 6.11
C LEU A 316 14.78 -4.64 4.75
N PRO A 317 14.04 -4.33 3.68
CA PRO A 317 14.41 -4.71 2.32
C PRO A 317 15.83 -4.31 1.94
N THR A 318 16.31 -3.19 2.46
CA THR A 318 17.67 -2.67 2.22
C THR A 318 18.78 -3.61 2.72
N ALA A 319 18.52 -4.43 3.74
CA ALA A 319 19.46 -5.46 4.22
C ALA A 319 19.51 -6.70 3.32
N HIS A 320 18.53 -6.87 2.44
CA HIS A 320 18.36 -8.03 1.56
C HIS A 320 18.43 -7.65 0.08
N ARG A 321 19.06 -6.50 -0.22
CA ARG A 321 19.08 -5.92 -1.56
C ARG A 321 19.84 -6.78 -2.57
N GLU A 322 20.89 -7.47 -2.13
CA GLU A 322 21.73 -8.31 -3.00
C GLU A 322 20.97 -9.52 -3.59
N VAL A 323 19.94 -9.98 -2.90
CA VAL A 323 19.09 -11.10 -3.32
C VAL A 323 17.72 -10.62 -3.80
N GLY A 324 17.55 -9.30 -3.91
CA GLY A 324 16.31 -8.66 -4.33
C GLY A 324 16.18 -8.53 -5.83
N VAL A 325 14.95 -8.38 -6.27
CA VAL A 325 14.55 -8.13 -7.67
C VAL A 325 13.87 -6.78 -7.73
N THR A 326 14.24 -5.95 -8.70
CA THR A 326 13.67 -4.62 -8.85
C THR A 326 12.45 -4.66 -9.77
N TYR A 327 11.36 -4.07 -9.30
CA TYR A 327 10.15 -3.86 -10.10
C TYR A 327 10.38 -2.81 -11.20
N ASN A 328 9.91 -3.07 -12.40
CA ASN A 328 10.02 -2.14 -13.52
C ASN A 328 8.71 -1.36 -13.72
N ALA A 329 8.59 -0.23 -13.00
CA ALA A 329 7.39 0.61 -13.03
C ALA A 329 7.10 1.20 -14.41
N GLU A 330 8.14 1.54 -15.20
CA GLU A 330 7.98 2.07 -16.56
C GLU A 330 7.42 1.03 -17.52
N TRP A 331 7.90 -0.22 -17.42
CA TRP A 331 7.33 -1.30 -18.21
C TRP A 331 5.84 -1.50 -17.89
N TRP A 332 5.49 -1.49 -16.61
CA TRP A 332 4.10 -1.63 -16.16
C TRP A 332 3.21 -0.47 -16.60
N ASP A 333 3.69 0.77 -16.54
CA ASP A 333 2.94 1.95 -16.99
C ASP A 333 2.54 1.82 -18.47
N ASN A 334 3.47 1.33 -19.30
CA ASN A 334 3.26 1.16 -20.74
C ASN A 334 2.41 -0.07 -21.10
N ASN A 335 2.33 -1.09 -20.25
CA ASN A 335 1.72 -2.39 -20.60
C ASN A 335 0.49 -2.74 -19.74
N ARG A 336 0.21 -1.98 -18.67
CA ARG A 336 -0.82 -2.26 -17.66
C ARG A 336 -2.13 -2.72 -18.27
N GLN A 337 -2.74 -1.92 -19.13
CA GLN A 337 -4.08 -2.17 -19.66
C GLN A 337 -4.19 -3.51 -20.40
N ALA A 338 -3.17 -3.85 -21.16
CA ALA A 338 -3.12 -5.11 -21.91
C ALA A 338 -2.94 -6.30 -20.96
N VAL A 339 -2.06 -6.16 -19.97
CA VAL A 339 -1.78 -7.21 -18.98
C VAL A 339 -2.99 -7.44 -18.06
N GLU A 340 -3.62 -6.38 -17.56
CA GLU A 340 -4.84 -6.49 -16.75
C GLU A 340 -5.97 -7.20 -17.48
N LYS A 341 -6.20 -6.84 -18.74
CA LYS A 341 -7.18 -7.52 -19.58
C LYS A 341 -6.89 -9.01 -19.65
N ARG A 342 -5.65 -9.38 -20.00
CA ARG A 342 -5.23 -10.77 -20.17
C ARG A 342 -5.31 -11.57 -18.87
N PHE A 343 -4.88 -10.97 -17.75
CA PHE A 343 -4.96 -11.58 -16.42
C PHE A 343 -6.42 -11.81 -16.00
N ASN A 344 -7.30 -10.83 -16.19
CA ASN A 344 -8.71 -10.92 -15.82
C ASN A 344 -9.44 -12.01 -16.66
N GLU A 345 -9.13 -12.11 -17.94
CA GLU A 345 -9.63 -13.21 -18.80
C GLU A 345 -9.20 -14.59 -18.25
N TRP A 346 -7.97 -14.70 -17.80
CA TRP A 346 -7.43 -15.93 -17.20
C TRP A 346 -8.07 -16.26 -15.83
N VAL A 347 -8.28 -15.26 -14.96
CA VAL A 347 -8.90 -15.47 -13.62
C VAL A 347 -10.33 -15.95 -13.76
N THR A 348 -11.07 -15.47 -14.77
CA THR A 348 -12.49 -15.76 -14.96
C THR A 348 -12.77 -17.01 -15.80
N GLY A 349 -11.79 -17.51 -16.55
CA GLY A 349 -11.86 -18.74 -17.36
C GLY A 349 -11.39 -19.95 -16.58
#